data_1704a6e81bcdcba845b93d62876e38a5
#
_entry.id   1704a6e81bcdcba845b93d62876e38a5
#
_cell.length_a   1.000
_cell.length_b   1.000
_cell.length_c   1.000
_cell.angle_alpha   90.00
_cell.angle_beta   90.00
_cell.angle_gamma   90.00
#
_symmetry.space_group_name_H-M   'P 1'
#
loop_
_entity.id
_entity.type
_entity.pdbx_description
1 polymer ?
#
loop_
_entity_poly.entity_id
_entity_poly.type
_entity_poly.pdbx_seq_one_letter_code
_entity_poly.pdbx_strand_id
1 'polypeptide(L)'
;MLFRSVPALAEIQLALQSAAASVTGEQADALKRRLRTGTVVTYDDRNWELRFTQERRRINLSRSIAVDMESGTIAAQGYRLRVPYGTLLCVSDKPLHGEIKLPGAANAFYERAVGEHLLIGLATLDSLRRNRHGLHSRKLRSFDEPPFR
;
A
#
# COMPACT_ATOMS: atom_id res chain seq x y z
N MET A 1 -12.04 17.88 11.99
CA MET A 1 -12.14 16.66 11.17
C MET A 1 -11.20 15.64 11.74
N LEU A 2 -11.72 14.50 12.20
CA LEU A 2 -10.90 13.42 12.75
C LEU A 2 -10.36 12.57 11.57
N PHE A 3 -9.05 12.63 11.36
CA PHE A 3 -8.40 11.63 10.51
C PHE A 3 -8.45 10.28 11.24
N ARG A 4 -9.09 9.30 10.64
CA ARG A 4 -9.00 7.93 11.11
C ARG A 4 -7.86 7.26 10.38
N SER A 5 -6.85 6.82 11.12
CA SER A 5 -5.74 6.04 10.58
C SER A 5 -5.80 4.61 11.07
N VAL A 6 -5.53 3.68 10.18
CA VAL A 6 -5.38 2.26 10.49
C VAL A 6 -3.91 1.91 10.32
N PRO A 7 -3.19 1.57 11.39
CA PRO A 7 -1.78 1.27 11.31
C PRO A 7 -1.56 -0.08 10.60
N ALA A 8 -0.60 -0.14 9.68
CA ALA A 8 -0.10 -1.39 9.12
C ALA A 8 0.83 -2.09 10.12
N LEU A 9 1.01 -3.40 9.95
CA LEU A 9 2.00 -4.16 10.72
C LEU A 9 3.40 -3.88 10.17
N ALA A 10 4.33 -3.55 11.05
CA ALA A 10 5.71 -3.27 10.69
C ALA A 10 6.39 -4.47 10.01
N GLU A 11 6.07 -5.68 10.45
CA GLU A 11 6.61 -6.93 9.91
C GLU A 11 6.22 -7.13 8.44
N ILE A 12 4.98 -6.79 8.08
CA ILE A 12 4.54 -6.88 6.67
C ILE A 12 5.24 -5.83 5.82
N GLN A 13 5.42 -4.62 6.35
CA GLN A 13 6.15 -3.57 5.66
C GLN A 13 7.61 -3.96 5.41
N LEU A 14 8.28 -4.52 6.41
CA LEU A 14 9.65 -5.01 6.28
C LEU A 14 9.75 -6.17 5.28
N ALA A 15 8.78 -7.08 5.29
CA ALA A 15 8.70 -8.17 4.33
C ALA A 15 8.52 -7.66 2.89
N LEU A 16 7.65 -6.67 2.67
CA LEU A 16 7.46 -6.00 1.38
C LEU A 16 8.74 -5.33 0.89
N GLN A 17 9.44 -4.65 1.78
CA GLN A 17 10.70 -3.97 1.45
C GLN A 17 11.81 -4.97 1.09
N SER A 18 11.92 -6.06 1.84
CA SER A 18 12.87 -7.13 1.56
C SER A 18 12.56 -7.86 0.25
N ALA A 19 11.29 -8.15 0.00
CA ALA A 19 10.84 -8.75 -1.25
C ALA A 19 11.11 -7.83 -2.44
N ALA A 20 10.86 -6.53 -2.30
CA ALA A 20 11.15 -5.56 -3.34
C ALA A 20 12.65 -5.53 -3.67
N ALA A 21 13.52 -5.52 -2.65
CA ALA A 21 14.97 -5.58 -2.85
C ALA A 21 15.39 -6.86 -3.60
N SER A 22 14.80 -8.00 -3.23
CA SER A 22 15.11 -9.29 -3.87
C SER A 22 14.63 -9.36 -5.32
N VAL A 23 13.43 -8.88 -5.61
CA VAL A 23 12.83 -8.94 -6.96
C VAL A 23 13.49 -7.96 -7.92
N THR A 24 13.80 -6.75 -7.45
CA THR A 24 14.37 -5.70 -8.29
C THR A 24 15.89 -5.77 -8.41
N GLY A 25 16.56 -6.46 -7.49
CA GLY A 25 18.01 -6.45 -7.34
C GLY A 25 18.56 -5.13 -6.78
N GLU A 26 17.70 -4.18 -6.44
CA GLU A 26 18.09 -2.87 -5.96
C GLU A 26 18.15 -2.85 -4.42
N GLN A 27 19.13 -2.11 -3.87
CA GLN A 27 19.31 -1.99 -2.42
C GLN A 27 19.57 -0.54 -2.02
N ALA A 28 19.43 -0.28 -0.72
CA ALA A 28 19.74 0.99 -0.10
C ALA A 28 19.09 2.20 -0.83
N ASP A 29 19.89 3.13 -1.30
CA ASP A 29 19.40 4.37 -1.90
C ASP A 29 18.75 4.17 -3.28
N ALA A 30 19.16 3.15 -4.04
CA ALA A 30 18.51 2.81 -5.31
C ALA A 30 17.07 2.35 -5.05
N LEU A 31 16.89 1.45 -4.10
CA LEU A 31 15.55 0.99 -3.71
C LEU A 31 14.68 2.12 -3.14
N LYS A 32 15.25 3.00 -2.31
CA LYS A 32 14.53 4.16 -1.73
C LYS A 32 14.00 5.14 -2.78
N ARG A 33 14.66 5.26 -3.93
CA ARG A 33 14.18 6.11 -5.03
C ARG A 33 12.94 5.53 -5.69
N ARG A 34 12.78 4.21 -5.68
CA ARG A 34 11.65 3.50 -6.31
C ARG A 34 10.54 3.15 -5.33
N LEU A 35 10.90 2.67 -4.14
CA LEU A 35 9.97 2.23 -3.11
C LEU A 35 10.00 3.17 -1.92
N ARG A 36 8.88 3.82 -1.67
CA ARG A 36 8.70 4.71 -0.51
C ARG A 36 7.69 4.11 0.45
N THR A 37 7.97 4.28 1.73
CA THR A 37 7.06 3.89 2.80
C THR A 37 6.46 5.14 3.43
N GLY A 38 5.16 5.14 3.64
CA GLY A 38 4.46 6.25 4.27
C GLY A 38 2.97 6.04 4.35
N THR A 39 2.27 7.08 4.74
CA THR A 39 0.81 7.08 4.86
C THR A 39 0.17 7.16 3.48
N VAL A 40 -0.89 6.38 3.28
CA VAL A 40 -1.76 6.44 2.11
C VAL A 40 -3.10 7.03 2.53
N VAL A 41 -3.65 7.94 1.74
CA VAL A 41 -5.03 8.42 1.91
C VAL A 41 -5.92 7.67 0.94
N THR A 42 -6.96 7.04 1.46
CA THR A 42 -7.98 6.39 0.63
C THR A 42 -9.22 7.29 0.53
N TYR A 43 -9.65 7.55 -0.69
CA TYR A 43 -10.90 8.20 -1.00
C TYR A 43 -11.92 7.17 -1.49
N ASP A 44 -13.13 7.25 -0.96
CA ASP A 44 -14.27 6.45 -1.39
C ASP A 44 -15.14 7.14 -2.47
N ASP A 45 -14.76 8.35 -2.84
CA ASP A 45 -15.44 9.17 -3.83
C ASP A 45 -14.54 9.40 -5.05
N ARG A 46 -14.88 8.76 -6.16
CA ARG A 46 -14.16 8.90 -7.43
C ARG A 46 -14.06 10.35 -7.94
N ASN A 47 -14.98 11.20 -7.53
CA ASN A 47 -15.00 12.60 -7.98
C ASN A 47 -14.11 13.52 -7.13
N TRP A 48 -13.26 12.99 -6.27
CA TRP A 48 -12.35 13.81 -5.47
C TRP A 48 -11.43 14.69 -6.33
N GLU A 49 -11.06 14.21 -7.52
CA GLU A 49 -10.22 14.95 -8.47
C GLU A 49 -10.93 16.23 -8.97
N LEU A 50 -12.25 16.20 -9.13
CA LEU A 50 -13.05 17.39 -9.51
C LEU A 50 -13.08 18.44 -8.40
N ARG A 51 -12.80 18.05 -7.17
CA ARG A 51 -12.70 18.92 -5.98
C ARG A 51 -11.26 19.15 -5.55
N PHE A 52 -10.34 18.98 -6.45
CA PHE A 52 -8.89 18.99 -6.22
C PHE A 52 -8.42 20.18 -5.36
N THR A 53 -8.90 21.41 -5.63
CA THR A 53 -8.50 22.60 -4.87
C THR A 53 -8.83 22.49 -3.38
N GLN A 54 -9.95 21.88 -3.03
CA GLN A 54 -10.39 21.68 -1.64
C GLN A 54 -9.62 20.51 -1.00
N GLU A 55 -9.45 19.41 -1.74
CA GLU A 55 -8.85 18.19 -1.24
C GLU A 55 -7.32 18.31 -1.13
N ARG A 56 -6.67 19.11 -1.97
CA ARG A 56 -5.22 19.37 -1.92
C ARG A 56 -4.73 19.76 -0.53
N ARG A 57 -5.46 20.66 0.15
CA ARG A 57 -5.11 21.07 1.51
C ARG A 57 -5.19 19.91 2.49
N ARG A 58 -6.21 19.06 2.38
CA ARG A 58 -6.40 17.88 3.24
C ARG A 58 -5.30 16.85 3.03
N ILE A 59 -4.99 16.55 1.76
CA ILE A 59 -3.92 15.61 1.41
C ILE A 59 -2.58 16.10 1.95
N ASN A 60 -2.25 17.38 1.76
CA ASN A 60 -1.02 17.97 2.28
C ASN A 60 -0.94 17.91 3.82
N LEU A 61 -2.04 18.16 4.52
CA LEU A 61 -2.10 18.07 5.98
C LEU A 61 -1.99 16.65 6.49
N SER A 62 -2.44 15.65 5.73
CA SER A 62 -2.34 14.23 6.10
C SER A 62 -0.91 13.69 6.03
N ARG A 63 0.01 14.42 5.36
CA ARG A 63 1.38 13.97 5.09
C ARG A 63 1.44 12.64 4.33
N SER A 64 0.39 12.33 3.58
CA SER A 64 0.35 11.13 2.75
C SER A 64 1.32 11.22 1.58
N ILE A 65 1.87 10.08 1.20
CA ILE A 65 2.77 9.95 0.05
C ILE A 65 2.06 9.41 -1.19
N ALA A 66 0.86 8.87 -1.01
CA ALA A 66 0.02 8.35 -2.09
C ALA A 66 -1.47 8.51 -1.74
N VAL A 67 -2.27 8.46 -2.78
CA VAL A 67 -3.73 8.44 -2.71
C VAL A 67 -4.21 7.23 -3.50
N ASP A 68 -5.18 6.51 -2.94
CA ASP A 68 -5.84 5.37 -3.59
C ASP A 68 -7.35 5.37 -3.28
N MET A 69 -8.03 4.32 -3.70
CA MET A 69 -9.48 4.20 -3.47
C MET A 69 -9.87 2.89 -2.73
N GLU A 70 -8.95 1.98 -2.48
CA GLU A 70 -9.25 0.63 -1.98
C GLU A 70 -8.53 0.25 -0.68
N SER A 71 -7.30 0.70 -0.48
CA SER A 71 -6.44 0.19 0.60
C SER A 71 -6.99 0.46 1.99
N GLY A 72 -7.67 1.58 2.19
CA GLY A 72 -8.30 1.92 3.47
C GLY A 72 -9.40 0.94 3.87
N THR A 73 -10.18 0.44 2.91
CA THR A 73 -11.21 -0.58 3.16
C THR A 73 -10.58 -1.91 3.57
N ILE A 74 -9.54 -2.34 2.85
CA ILE A 74 -8.79 -3.56 3.18
C ILE A 74 -8.14 -3.44 4.56
N ALA A 75 -7.51 -2.31 4.85
CA ALA A 75 -6.88 -2.03 6.13
C ALA A 75 -7.90 -2.07 7.29
N ALA A 76 -9.04 -1.42 7.13
CA ALA A 76 -10.08 -1.38 8.14
C ALA A 76 -10.66 -2.78 8.44
N GLN A 77 -10.90 -3.58 7.40
CA GLN A 77 -11.39 -4.95 7.57
C GLN A 77 -10.31 -5.87 8.13
N GLY A 78 -9.08 -5.77 7.66
CA GLY A 78 -7.95 -6.52 8.23
C GLY A 78 -7.78 -6.25 9.72
N TYR A 79 -7.81 -4.99 10.11
CA TYR A 79 -7.76 -4.58 11.52
C TYR A 79 -8.93 -5.13 12.32
N ARG A 80 -10.16 -4.98 11.83
CA ARG A 80 -11.39 -5.47 12.48
C ARG A 80 -11.37 -6.99 12.66
N LEU A 81 -10.95 -7.71 11.64
CA LEU A 81 -10.93 -9.17 11.62
C LEU A 81 -9.65 -9.76 12.22
N ARG A 82 -8.72 -8.93 12.67
CA ARG A 82 -7.42 -9.35 13.20
C ARG A 82 -6.62 -10.19 12.19
N VAL A 83 -6.72 -9.85 10.92
CA VAL A 83 -5.98 -10.47 9.83
C VAL A 83 -4.82 -9.55 9.44
N PRO A 84 -3.59 -10.06 9.29
CA PRO A 84 -2.48 -9.27 8.79
C PRO A 84 -2.79 -8.68 7.43
N TYR A 85 -2.50 -7.40 7.24
CA TYR A 85 -2.67 -6.70 5.97
C TYR A 85 -1.49 -5.78 5.70
N GLY A 86 -1.26 -5.51 4.45
CA GLY A 86 -0.30 -4.52 3.97
C GLY A 86 -0.71 -4.03 2.60
N THR A 87 -0.16 -2.90 2.19
CA THR A 87 -0.48 -2.27 0.91
C THR A 87 0.80 -2.02 0.15
N LEU A 88 0.83 -2.46 -1.09
CA LEU A 88 1.84 -2.13 -2.07
C LEU A 88 1.14 -1.44 -3.24
N LEU A 89 1.51 -0.20 -3.52
CA LEU A 89 0.91 0.60 -4.58
C LEU A 89 1.91 0.89 -5.68
N CYS A 90 1.43 0.87 -6.91
CA CYS A 90 2.15 1.36 -8.07
C CYS A 90 1.57 2.73 -8.44
N VAL A 91 2.40 3.77 -8.44
CA VAL A 91 1.97 5.12 -8.77
C VAL A 91 1.79 5.24 -10.28
N SER A 92 0.55 5.48 -10.72
CA SER A 92 0.21 5.62 -12.14
C SER A 92 0.37 7.05 -12.66
N ASP A 93 0.11 8.01 -11.81
CA ASP A 93 0.08 9.43 -12.13
C ASP A 93 0.31 10.29 -10.88
N LYS A 94 0.54 11.56 -11.09
CA LYS A 94 0.80 12.50 -9.99
C LYS A 94 -0.06 13.76 -10.17
N PRO A 95 -1.37 13.65 -9.96
CA PRO A 95 -2.30 14.74 -10.22
C PRO A 95 -1.97 15.99 -9.38
N LEU A 96 -1.41 15.83 -8.19
CA LEU A 96 -0.98 16.95 -7.34
C LEU A 96 0.21 17.75 -7.92
N HIS A 97 0.93 17.18 -8.88
CA HIS A 97 2.07 17.79 -9.55
C HIS A 97 1.77 18.19 -11.00
N GLY A 98 0.50 18.16 -11.41
CA GLY A 98 0.08 18.50 -12.76
C GLY A 98 0.38 17.42 -13.81
N GLU A 99 0.81 16.25 -13.40
CA GLU A 99 1.02 15.11 -14.29
C GLU A 99 -0.29 14.34 -14.41
N ILE A 100 -0.96 14.52 -15.55
CA ILE A 100 -2.21 13.83 -15.88
C ILE A 100 -1.88 12.55 -16.67
N LYS A 101 -2.62 11.49 -16.38
CA LYS A 101 -2.52 10.23 -17.10
C LYS A 101 -2.99 10.39 -18.55
N LEU A 102 -2.05 10.42 -19.48
CA LEU A 102 -2.37 10.46 -20.90
C LEU A 102 -2.67 9.06 -21.44
N PRO A 103 -3.69 8.89 -22.29
CA PRO A 103 -3.95 7.64 -22.99
C PRO A 103 -2.71 7.18 -23.79
N GLY A 104 -2.31 5.92 -23.63
CA GLY A 104 -1.16 5.33 -24.36
C GLY A 104 0.16 5.33 -23.60
N ALA A 105 0.52 6.38 -22.88
CA ALA A 105 1.74 6.40 -22.05
C ALA A 105 1.64 5.45 -20.84
N ALA A 106 0.43 5.17 -20.40
CA ALA A 106 0.14 4.29 -19.28
C ALA A 106 0.40 2.81 -19.57
N ASN A 107 0.17 2.34 -20.81
CA ASN A 107 0.14 0.90 -21.12
C ASN A 107 1.51 0.22 -20.96
N ALA A 108 2.57 0.77 -21.53
CA ALA A 108 3.91 0.19 -21.41
C ALA A 108 4.47 0.25 -19.97
N PHE A 109 4.09 1.28 -19.22
CA PHE A 109 4.42 1.39 -17.80
C PHE A 109 3.69 0.31 -17.00
N TYR A 110 2.38 0.14 -17.23
CA TYR A 110 1.59 -0.85 -16.50
C TYR A 110 2.04 -2.28 -16.76
N GLU A 111 2.30 -2.65 -18.01
CA GLU A 111 2.74 -4.02 -18.33
C GLU A 111 4.00 -4.40 -17.54
N ARG A 112 4.95 -3.50 -17.48
CA ARG A 112 6.21 -3.72 -16.74
C ARG A 112 6.01 -3.67 -15.23
N ALA A 113 5.32 -2.64 -14.75
CA ALA A 113 5.12 -2.39 -13.33
C ALA A 113 4.19 -3.42 -12.67
N VAL A 114 3.15 -3.89 -13.36
CA VAL A 114 2.22 -4.90 -12.84
C VAL A 114 2.93 -6.24 -12.64
N GLY A 115 3.78 -6.66 -13.58
CA GLY A 115 4.56 -7.90 -13.44
C GLY A 115 5.49 -7.86 -12.22
N GLU A 116 6.27 -6.81 -12.08
CA GLU A 116 7.19 -6.62 -10.95
C GLU A 116 6.42 -6.52 -9.62
N HIS A 117 5.32 -5.78 -9.61
CA HIS A 117 4.45 -5.61 -8.46
C HIS A 117 3.88 -6.96 -7.97
N LEU A 118 3.40 -7.80 -8.89
CA LEU A 118 2.91 -9.14 -8.58
C LEU A 118 4.01 -10.02 -7.98
N LEU A 119 5.21 -10.00 -8.57
CA LEU A 119 6.36 -10.76 -8.07
C LEU A 119 6.76 -10.34 -6.65
N ILE A 120 6.76 -9.05 -6.36
CA ILE A 120 7.03 -8.53 -5.01
C ILE A 120 5.96 -9.02 -4.04
N GLY A 121 4.69 -8.97 -4.43
CA GLY A 121 3.58 -9.48 -3.62
C GLY A 121 3.72 -10.96 -3.30
N LEU A 122 3.99 -11.80 -4.30
CA LEU A 122 4.20 -13.23 -4.15
C LEU A 122 5.41 -13.55 -3.26
N ALA A 123 6.55 -12.89 -3.50
CA ALA A 123 7.76 -13.07 -2.68
C ALA A 123 7.52 -12.66 -1.21
N THR A 124 6.72 -11.61 -0.99
CA THR A 124 6.31 -11.18 0.35
C THR A 124 5.50 -12.27 1.04
N LEU A 125 4.48 -12.81 0.37
CA LEU A 125 3.64 -13.87 0.91
C LEU A 125 4.44 -15.13 1.23
N ASP A 126 5.37 -15.52 0.38
CA ASP A 126 6.25 -16.65 0.62
C ASP A 126 7.18 -16.44 1.82
N SER A 127 7.72 -15.24 1.96
CA SER A 127 8.53 -14.86 3.13
C SER A 127 7.72 -14.94 4.42
N LEU A 128 6.51 -14.39 4.43
CA LEU A 128 5.62 -14.42 5.59
C LEU A 128 5.15 -15.85 5.92
N ARG A 129 4.89 -16.68 4.92
CA ARG A 129 4.55 -18.11 5.13
C ARG A 129 5.67 -18.89 5.78
N ARG A 130 6.91 -18.65 5.36
CA ARG A 130 8.09 -19.29 5.95
C ARG A 130 8.35 -18.84 7.38
N ASN A 131 8.06 -17.59 7.68
CA ASN A 131 8.28 -16.97 9.00
C ASN A 131 6.99 -16.60 9.71
N ARG A 132 6.07 -17.54 9.84
CA ARG A 132 4.76 -17.31 10.48
C ARG A 132 4.87 -16.82 11.92
N HIS A 133 5.90 -17.28 12.65
CA HIS A 133 6.13 -16.90 14.04
C HIS A 133 6.72 -15.49 14.21
N GLY A 134 7.19 -14.88 13.12
CA GLY A 134 7.70 -13.51 13.12
C GLY A 134 6.61 -12.43 13.14
N LEU A 135 5.35 -12.80 12.94
CA LEU A 135 4.22 -11.87 13.02
C LEU A 135 3.81 -11.66 14.48
N HIS A 136 4.35 -10.64 15.11
CA HIS A 136 4.22 -10.34 16.53
C HIS A 136 2.96 -9.56 16.87
N SER A 137 1.79 -10.10 16.63
CA SER A 137 0.59 -9.51 17.21
C SER A 137 -0.16 -10.53 18.06
N ARG A 138 -0.19 -10.31 19.36
CA ARG A 138 -1.02 -11.10 20.31
C ARG A 138 -2.52 -11.05 19.96
N LYS A 139 -2.92 -10.15 19.08
CA LYS A 139 -4.30 -9.94 18.67
C LYS A 139 -4.59 -10.45 17.26
N LEU A 140 -3.62 -11.04 16.57
CA LEU A 140 -3.90 -11.70 15.31
C LEU A 140 -4.78 -12.91 15.52
N ARG A 141 -5.70 -13.12 14.58
CA ARG A 141 -6.57 -14.28 14.59
C ARG A 141 -5.75 -15.55 14.37
N SER A 142 -6.03 -16.58 15.15
CA SER A 142 -5.56 -17.92 14.83
C SER A 142 -6.37 -18.52 13.67
N PHE A 143 -5.81 -19.51 12.98
CA PHE A 143 -6.48 -20.16 11.86
C PHE A 143 -7.81 -20.81 12.24
N ASP A 144 -7.91 -21.30 13.48
CA ASP A 144 -9.07 -22.03 14.01
C ASP A 144 -10.07 -21.13 14.73
N GLU A 145 -9.82 -19.84 14.78
CA GLU A 145 -10.70 -18.89 15.43
C GLU A 145 -11.88 -18.53 14.52
N PRO A 146 -13.13 -18.66 14.98
CA PRO A 146 -14.29 -18.34 14.17
C PRO A 146 -14.29 -16.85 13.75
N PRO A 147 -14.80 -16.53 12.56
CA PRO A 147 -14.74 -15.19 11.98
C PRO A 147 -15.46 -14.11 12.78
N PHE A 148 -16.43 -14.51 13.59
CA PHE A 148 -17.23 -13.58 14.39
C PHE A 148 -17.38 -14.12 15.81
N ARG A 149 -16.93 -13.35 16.76
CA ARG A 149 -17.28 -13.44 18.18
C ARG A 149 -17.92 -12.15 18.60
#